data_2c00d7497f09819541f9b32be2f3729d
#
_entry.id   2c00d7497f09819541f9b32be2f3729d
#
_cell.length_a   1.000
_cell.length_b   1.000
_cell.length_c   1.000
_cell.angle_alpha   90.00
_cell.angle_beta   90.00
_cell.angle_gamma   90.00
#
_symmetry.space_group_name_H-M   'P 1'
#
loop_
_entity.id
_entity.type
_entity.pdbx_description
1 polymer ?
#
loop_
_entity_poly.entity_id
_entity_poly.type
_entity_poly.pdbx_seq_one_letter_code
_entity_poly.pdbx_strand_id
1 'polypeptide(L)'
;MFSTARVMFFMLWVALLALGGCQTPPPKGLTPAQVAVLKQQGFELTDEGWAFGLSGKVLFGSDVETLNPPSTEIVQRIGKALLGVGIERVRIDGHTDTSGKEIYNQQLSLRRAKSVATVLTGVGMKEENVQLRGLGSSEPVASNDTAAGRTENRRV
;
A
#
# COMPACT_ATOMS: atom_id res chain seq x y z
N MET A 1 -64.37 42.76 -10.91
CA MET A 1 -64.06 41.70 -9.95
C MET A 1 -63.19 40.65 -10.67
N PHE A 2 -61.92 40.79 -10.64
CA PHE A 2 -60.97 39.79 -11.21
C PHE A 2 -60.23 39.11 -10.06
N SER A 3 -60.38 37.78 -10.05
CA SER A 3 -60.05 36.85 -8.99
C SER A 3 -58.56 36.87 -8.66
N THR A 4 -58.22 37.10 -7.40
CA THR A 4 -56.90 37.13 -6.78
C THR A 4 -56.25 35.74 -6.64
N ALA A 5 -56.83 34.70 -7.25
CA ALA A 5 -56.40 33.31 -7.11
C ALA A 5 -55.32 32.86 -8.10
N ARG A 6 -54.94 33.70 -9.06
CA ARG A 6 -53.93 33.36 -10.10
C ARG A 6 -52.51 33.78 -9.84
N VAL A 7 -52.25 34.59 -8.83
CA VAL A 7 -50.92 35.12 -8.53
C VAL A 7 -50.16 34.28 -7.50
N MET A 8 -50.86 33.44 -6.71
CA MET A 8 -50.23 32.61 -5.69
C MET A 8 -49.64 31.30 -6.22
N PHE A 9 -49.92 30.90 -7.46
CA PHE A 9 -49.40 29.63 -8.01
C PHE A 9 -48.06 29.77 -8.76
N PHE A 10 -47.58 30.98 -8.97
CA PHE A 10 -46.32 31.22 -9.70
C PHE A 10 -45.09 31.46 -8.77
N MET A 11 -45.29 31.61 -7.46
CA MET A 11 -44.18 31.81 -6.50
C MET A 11 -43.67 30.53 -5.83
N LEU A 12 -44.24 29.37 -6.12
CA LEU A 12 -43.83 28.12 -5.49
C LEU A 12 -42.90 27.25 -6.35
N TRP A 13 -42.43 27.74 -7.50
CA TRP A 13 -41.61 26.97 -8.47
C TRP A 13 -40.17 27.47 -8.63
N VAL A 14 -39.69 28.42 -7.81
CA VAL A 14 -38.36 29.00 -7.93
C VAL A 14 -37.44 28.57 -6.78
N ALA A 15 -37.86 27.77 -5.82
CA ALA A 15 -37.08 27.42 -4.63
C ALA A 15 -36.42 26.02 -4.68
N LEU A 16 -36.25 25.39 -5.87
CA LEU A 16 -35.73 24.02 -5.97
C LEU A 16 -34.50 23.89 -6.89
N LEU A 17 -33.64 24.92 -6.99
CA LEU A 17 -32.42 24.88 -7.81
C LEU A 17 -31.22 25.56 -7.13
N ALA A 18 -30.81 25.08 -5.98
CA ALA A 18 -29.48 25.43 -5.44
C ALA A 18 -28.96 24.39 -4.43
N LEU A 19 -28.93 23.11 -4.81
CA LEU A 19 -28.05 22.12 -4.17
C LEU A 19 -27.06 21.59 -5.22
N GLY A 20 -26.42 22.52 -5.91
CA GLY A 20 -25.17 22.28 -6.61
C GLY A 20 -24.10 22.08 -5.54
N GLY A 21 -23.97 20.86 -5.01
CA GLY A 21 -22.85 20.51 -4.17
C GLY A 21 -21.56 20.80 -4.94
N CYS A 22 -20.78 21.77 -4.46
CA CYS A 22 -19.40 21.96 -4.92
C CYS A 22 -18.68 20.65 -4.66
N GLN A 23 -18.55 19.81 -5.66
CA GLN A 23 -17.62 18.70 -5.64
C GLN A 23 -16.22 19.31 -5.68
N THR A 24 -15.63 19.48 -4.50
CA THR A 24 -14.21 19.78 -4.39
C THR A 24 -13.44 18.66 -5.09
N PRO A 25 -12.58 18.97 -6.07
CA PRO A 25 -11.77 17.95 -6.71
C PRO A 25 -10.98 17.19 -5.61
N PRO A 26 -10.82 15.86 -5.74
CA PRO A 26 -10.08 15.09 -4.74
C PRO A 26 -8.69 15.71 -4.54
N PRO A 27 -8.22 15.83 -3.31
CA PRO A 27 -6.92 16.41 -3.02
C PRO A 27 -5.83 15.63 -3.77
N LYS A 28 -4.93 16.33 -4.43
CA LYS A 28 -3.72 15.72 -5.02
C LYS A 28 -2.84 15.26 -3.87
N GLY A 29 -2.68 13.95 -3.71
CA GLY A 29 -1.87 13.32 -2.65
C GLY A 29 -2.70 12.52 -1.65
N LEU A 30 -2.01 12.01 -0.62
CA LEU A 30 -2.65 11.26 0.45
C LEU A 30 -3.43 12.19 1.40
N THR A 31 -4.58 11.70 1.86
CA THR A 31 -5.36 12.41 2.89
C THR A 31 -4.67 12.35 4.26
N PRO A 32 -4.99 13.27 5.20
CA PRO A 32 -4.46 13.20 6.56
C PRO A 32 -4.74 11.87 7.26
N ALA A 33 -5.91 11.26 7.02
CA ALA A 33 -6.26 9.94 7.57
C ALA A 33 -5.37 8.83 7.00
N GLN A 34 -5.07 8.84 5.71
CA GLN A 34 -4.16 7.90 5.08
C GLN A 34 -2.74 8.04 5.65
N VAL A 35 -2.24 9.26 5.79
CA VAL A 35 -0.92 9.53 6.38
C VAL A 35 -0.86 9.06 7.83
N ALA A 36 -1.92 9.27 8.63
CA ALA A 36 -1.99 8.81 10.01
C ALA A 36 -1.89 7.28 10.10
N VAL A 37 -2.63 6.55 9.25
CA VAL A 37 -2.58 5.08 9.21
C VAL A 37 -1.21 4.58 8.76
N LEU A 38 -0.59 5.18 7.74
CA LEU A 38 0.76 4.81 7.31
C LEU A 38 1.76 4.93 8.47
N LYS A 39 1.78 6.06 9.17
CA LYS A 39 2.64 6.27 10.34
C LYS A 39 2.33 5.26 11.45
N GLN A 40 1.07 5.00 11.74
CA GLN A 40 0.65 4.03 12.76
C GLN A 40 1.12 2.60 12.43
N GLN A 41 1.13 2.24 11.16
CA GLN A 41 1.63 0.94 10.70
C GLN A 41 3.17 0.88 10.59
N GLY A 42 3.87 1.99 10.85
CA GLY A 42 5.33 2.05 10.82
C GLY A 42 5.94 2.35 9.44
N PHE A 43 5.14 2.89 8.52
CA PHE A 43 5.68 3.40 7.25
C PHE A 43 6.45 4.68 7.48
N GLU A 44 7.53 4.84 6.75
CA GLU A 44 8.38 6.03 6.73
C GLU A 44 8.30 6.72 5.36
N LEU A 45 8.38 8.05 5.35
CA LEU A 45 8.40 8.82 4.13
C LEU A 45 9.84 8.85 3.58
N THR A 46 10.00 8.36 2.36
CA THR A 46 11.26 8.35 1.62
C THR A 46 11.14 9.20 0.35
N ASP A 47 12.23 9.37 -0.39
CA ASP A 47 12.21 10.07 -1.68
C ASP A 47 11.33 9.38 -2.73
N GLU A 48 11.11 8.06 -2.59
CA GLU A 48 10.21 7.28 -3.47
C GLU A 48 8.76 7.21 -2.97
N GLY A 49 8.45 7.80 -1.82
CA GLY A 49 7.14 7.76 -1.19
C GLY A 49 7.13 7.05 0.15
N TRP A 50 5.96 6.63 0.60
CA TRP A 50 5.82 5.92 1.87
C TRP A 50 6.28 4.46 1.73
N ALA A 51 7.26 4.07 2.51
CA ALA A 51 7.86 2.74 2.50
C ALA A 51 7.78 2.07 3.87
N PHE A 52 7.64 0.75 3.86
CA PHE A 52 7.70 -0.10 5.04
C PHE A 52 8.56 -1.32 4.72
N GLY A 53 9.60 -1.54 5.50
CA GLY A 53 10.53 -2.64 5.29
C GLY A 53 10.38 -3.74 6.35
N LEU A 54 10.25 -4.97 5.91
CA LEU A 54 10.28 -6.14 6.77
C LEU A 54 11.52 -6.98 6.45
N SER A 55 12.33 -7.25 7.48
CA SER A 55 13.48 -8.14 7.36
C SER A 55 13.04 -9.54 6.88
N GLY A 56 13.74 -10.07 5.89
CA GLY A 56 13.48 -11.43 5.39
C GLY A 56 13.59 -12.51 6.47
N LYS A 57 14.41 -12.31 7.49
CA LYS A 57 14.49 -13.23 8.63
C LYS A 57 13.19 -13.26 9.44
N VAL A 58 12.54 -12.11 9.59
CA VAL A 58 11.24 -12.02 10.27
C VAL A 58 10.16 -12.63 9.39
N LEU A 59 10.16 -12.34 8.09
CA LEU A 59 9.13 -12.79 7.16
C LEU A 59 9.18 -14.29 6.88
N PHE A 60 10.36 -14.82 6.56
CA PHE A 60 10.50 -16.14 5.93
C PHE A 60 11.30 -17.14 6.77
N GLY A 61 11.99 -16.70 7.82
CA GLY A 61 12.99 -17.54 8.47
C GLY A 61 14.22 -17.77 7.58
N SER A 62 14.90 -18.89 7.74
CA SER A 62 16.09 -19.24 6.93
C SER A 62 15.66 -19.97 5.66
N ASP A 63 16.07 -19.46 4.49
CA ASP A 63 15.93 -20.08 3.16
C ASP A 63 14.51 -20.44 2.68
N VAL A 64 13.47 -19.86 3.28
CA VAL A 64 12.08 -20.14 2.90
C VAL A 64 11.51 -18.95 2.09
N GLU A 65 10.63 -19.24 1.16
CA GLU A 65 9.91 -18.27 0.34
C GLU A 65 8.50 -18.01 0.86
N THR A 66 8.03 -18.88 1.77
CA THR A 66 6.68 -18.80 2.35
C THR A 66 6.72 -18.06 3.67
N LEU A 67 5.81 -17.10 3.83
CA LEU A 67 5.66 -16.36 5.09
C LEU A 67 5.34 -17.31 6.25
N ASN A 68 6.01 -17.10 7.38
CA ASN A 68 5.64 -17.79 8.61
C ASN A 68 4.31 -17.23 9.17
N PRO A 69 3.61 -17.97 10.05
CA PRO A 69 2.30 -17.54 10.55
C PRO A 69 2.30 -16.14 11.20
N PRO A 70 3.25 -15.78 12.10
CA PRO A 70 3.28 -14.43 12.67
C PRO A 70 3.45 -13.33 11.63
N SER A 71 4.26 -13.55 10.61
CA SER A 71 4.48 -12.59 9.52
C SER A 71 3.25 -12.46 8.63
N THR A 72 2.54 -13.53 8.40
CA THR A 72 1.25 -13.51 7.70
C THR A 72 0.25 -12.60 8.41
N GLU A 73 0.15 -12.70 9.74
CA GLU A 73 -0.73 -11.83 10.54
C GLU A 73 -0.32 -10.35 10.46
N ILE A 74 0.98 -10.04 10.47
CA ILE A 74 1.48 -8.67 10.30
C ILE A 74 1.07 -8.11 8.94
N VAL A 75 1.31 -8.85 7.86
CA VAL A 75 0.96 -8.41 6.49
C VAL A 75 -0.54 -8.28 6.32
N GLN A 76 -1.33 -9.20 6.88
CA GLN A 76 -2.80 -9.12 6.86
C GLN A 76 -3.31 -7.86 7.58
N ARG A 77 -2.75 -7.56 8.76
CA ARG A 77 -3.12 -6.36 9.52
C ARG A 77 -2.81 -5.09 8.74
N ILE A 78 -1.61 -5.01 8.15
CA ILE A 78 -1.21 -3.87 7.31
C ILE A 78 -2.15 -3.74 6.12
N GLY A 79 -2.41 -4.82 5.37
CA GLY A 79 -3.29 -4.80 4.21
C GLY A 79 -4.71 -4.31 4.56
N LYS A 80 -5.29 -4.82 5.64
CA LYS A 80 -6.61 -4.38 6.12
C LYS A 80 -6.61 -2.90 6.53
N ALA A 81 -5.55 -2.42 7.19
CA ALA A 81 -5.43 -1.02 7.61
C ALA A 81 -5.33 -0.08 6.41
N LEU A 82 -4.56 -0.44 5.37
CA LEU A 82 -4.43 0.32 4.14
C LEU A 82 -5.76 0.39 3.38
N LEU A 83 -6.42 -0.74 3.18
CA LEU A 83 -7.73 -0.81 2.51
C LEU A 83 -8.80 -0.03 3.27
N GLY A 84 -8.77 -0.05 4.61
CA GLY A 84 -9.70 0.69 5.48
C GLY A 84 -9.67 2.20 5.30
N VAL A 85 -8.59 2.76 4.77
CA VAL A 85 -8.46 4.20 4.46
C VAL A 85 -8.39 4.48 2.96
N GLY A 86 -8.74 3.50 2.12
CA GLY A 86 -8.76 3.65 0.66
C GLY A 86 -7.38 3.68 -0.01
N ILE A 87 -6.34 3.13 0.65
CA ILE A 87 -5.05 2.86 0.00
C ILE A 87 -5.14 1.48 -0.64
N GLU A 88 -5.39 1.46 -1.93
CA GLU A 88 -5.65 0.23 -2.68
C GLU A 88 -4.48 -0.24 -3.54
N ARG A 89 -3.46 0.61 -3.74
CA ARG A 89 -2.31 0.32 -4.60
C ARG A 89 -1.03 0.27 -3.80
N VAL A 90 -0.25 -0.77 -4.03
CA VAL A 90 1.06 -0.96 -3.40
C VAL A 90 2.07 -1.48 -4.42
N ARG A 91 3.34 -1.18 -4.18
CA ARG A 91 4.48 -1.83 -4.80
C ARG A 91 5.19 -2.66 -3.75
N ILE A 92 5.58 -3.87 -4.11
CA ILE A 92 6.29 -4.80 -3.23
C ILE A 92 7.63 -5.11 -3.88
N ASP A 93 8.69 -4.69 -3.22
CA ASP A 93 10.06 -4.84 -3.68
C ASP A 93 10.76 -5.91 -2.83
N GLY A 94 11.20 -6.99 -3.47
CA GLY A 94 11.98 -8.02 -2.82
C GLY A 94 13.48 -7.81 -3.03
N HIS A 95 14.26 -8.03 -1.97
CA HIS A 95 15.72 -7.85 -1.98
C HIS A 95 16.42 -9.06 -1.37
N THR A 96 17.68 -9.25 -1.77
CA THR A 96 18.62 -10.24 -1.22
C THR A 96 19.91 -9.57 -0.78
N ASP A 97 20.72 -10.28 -0.06
CA ASP A 97 22.16 -9.97 0.03
C ASP A 97 22.91 -10.43 -1.23
N THR A 98 24.21 -10.17 -1.29
CA THR A 98 25.07 -10.55 -2.43
C THR A 98 25.50 -12.01 -2.42
N SER A 99 25.01 -12.84 -1.51
CA SER A 99 25.34 -14.26 -1.47
C SER A 99 24.65 -15.02 -2.62
N GLY A 100 25.42 -15.82 -3.34
CA GLY A 100 24.90 -16.62 -4.46
C GLY A 100 24.94 -15.92 -5.81
N LYS A 101 24.26 -16.53 -6.79
CA LYS A 101 24.24 -16.03 -8.18
C LYS A 101 23.19 -14.92 -8.33
N GLU A 102 23.49 -13.87 -9.05
CA GLU A 102 22.63 -12.72 -9.34
C GLU A 102 21.24 -13.18 -9.87
N ILE A 103 21.24 -14.03 -10.87
CA ILE A 103 20.00 -14.54 -11.48
C ILE A 103 19.10 -15.29 -10.46
N TYR A 104 19.72 -16.07 -9.58
CA TYR A 104 19.00 -16.75 -8.52
C TYR A 104 18.43 -15.75 -7.50
N ASN A 105 19.22 -14.75 -7.10
CA ASN A 105 18.81 -13.71 -6.15
C ASN A 105 17.64 -12.89 -6.70
N GLN A 106 17.65 -12.57 -7.98
CA GLN A 106 16.56 -11.85 -8.63
C GLN A 106 15.26 -12.68 -8.61
N GLN A 107 15.34 -13.95 -8.93
CA GLN A 107 14.18 -14.85 -8.85
C GLN A 107 13.70 -15.06 -7.42
N LEU A 108 14.60 -15.26 -6.47
CA LEU A 108 14.27 -15.46 -5.05
C LEU A 108 13.56 -14.22 -4.48
N SER A 109 14.08 -13.03 -4.75
CA SER A 109 13.47 -11.78 -4.29
C SER A 109 12.06 -11.57 -4.87
N LEU A 110 11.85 -11.91 -6.15
CA LEU A 110 10.53 -11.86 -6.76
C LEU A 110 9.55 -12.86 -6.14
N ARG A 111 9.98 -14.10 -5.88
CA ARG A 111 9.13 -15.11 -5.22
C ARG A 111 8.73 -14.67 -3.81
N ARG A 112 9.65 -14.06 -3.04
CA ARG A 112 9.36 -13.50 -1.72
C ARG A 112 8.35 -12.34 -1.79
N ALA A 113 8.53 -11.43 -2.74
CA ALA A 113 7.55 -10.35 -2.99
C ALA A 113 6.16 -10.93 -3.34
N LYS A 114 6.11 -11.98 -4.15
CA LYS A 114 4.86 -12.67 -4.52
C LYS A 114 4.17 -13.31 -3.30
N SER A 115 4.91 -13.87 -2.37
CA SER A 115 4.33 -14.44 -1.14
C SER A 115 3.66 -13.37 -0.27
N VAL A 116 4.24 -12.18 -0.16
CA VAL A 116 3.60 -11.03 0.50
C VAL A 116 2.35 -10.58 -0.27
N ALA A 117 2.42 -10.49 -1.60
CA ALA A 117 1.28 -10.13 -2.44
C ALA A 117 0.09 -11.09 -2.26
N THR A 118 0.36 -12.41 -2.18
CA THR A 118 -0.68 -13.42 -1.96
C THR A 118 -1.46 -13.16 -0.67
N VAL A 119 -0.79 -12.73 0.39
CA VAL A 119 -1.46 -12.38 1.65
C VAL A 119 -2.29 -11.10 1.52
N LEU A 120 -1.76 -10.07 0.85
CA LEU A 120 -2.48 -8.81 0.62
C LEU A 120 -3.72 -9.01 -0.26
N THR A 121 -3.62 -9.83 -1.31
CA THR A 121 -4.79 -10.17 -2.15
C THR A 121 -5.80 -10.99 -1.37
N GLY A 122 -5.34 -11.88 -0.48
CA GLY A 122 -6.20 -12.65 0.42
C GLY A 122 -7.02 -11.81 1.41
N VAL A 123 -6.60 -10.58 1.71
CA VAL A 123 -7.37 -9.64 2.56
C VAL A 123 -8.21 -8.65 1.75
N GLY A 124 -8.24 -8.78 0.41
CA GLY A 124 -9.12 -8.01 -0.46
C GLY A 124 -8.42 -6.97 -1.34
N MET A 125 -7.09 -6.87 -1.34
CA MET A 125 -6.39 -6.03 -2.30
C MET A 125 -6.47 -6.65 -3.70
N LYS A 126 -6.81 -5.86 -4.70
CA LYS A 126 -6.92 -6.36 -6.08
C LYS A 126 -5.53 -6.65 -6.65
N GLU A 127 -5.39 -7.78 -7.35
CA GLU A 127 -4.11 -8.20 -7.95
C GLU A 127 -3.54 -7.14 -8.91
N GLU A 128 -4.39 -6.50 -9.71
CA GLU A 128 -4.02 -5.42 -10.62
C GLU A 128 -3.46 -4.17 -9.93
N ASN A 129 -3.68 -4.04 -8.64
CA ASN A 129 -3.21 -2.93 -7.81
C ASN A 129 -1.90 -3.25 -7.05
N VAL A 130 -1.38 -4.47 -7.21
CA VAL A 130 -0.15 -4.91 -6.55
C VAL A 130 0.96 -5.05 -7.58
N GLN A 131 1.91 -4.12 -7.56
CA GLN A 131 3.10 -4.18 -8.40
C GLN A 131 4.20 -4.97 -7.70
N LEU A 132 4.85 -5.90 -8.41
CA LEU A 132 5.93 -6.71 -7.87
C LEU A 132 7.25 -6.38 -8.56
N ARG A 133 8.33 -6.26 -7.77
CA ARG A 133 9.70 -6.18 -8.29
C ARG A 133 10.60 -7.16 -7.51
N GLY A 134 11.38 -7.94 -8.24
CA GLY A 134 12.48 -8.71 -7.69
C GLY A 134 13.77 -7.99 -8.00
N LEU A 135 14.37 -7.35 -7.00
CA LEU A 135 15.54 -6.49 -7.17
C LEU A 135 16.87 -7.21 -6.85
N GLY A 136 16.77 -8.45 -6.35
CA GLY A 136 17.97 -9.20 -5.98
C GLY A 136 18.86 -8.40 -5.04
N SER A 137 20.15 -8.33 -5.32
CA SER A 137 21.16 -7.61 -4.52
C SER A 137 21.48 -6.20 -5.04
N SER A 138 20.72 -5.66 -5.99
CA SER A 138 21.04 -4.40 -6.68
C SER A 138 20.89 -3.15 -5.83
N GLU A 139 20.05 -3.18 -4.79
CA GLU A 139 19.75 -2.03 -3.93
C GLU A 139 20.05 -2.33 -2.45
N PRO A 140 21.31 -2.42 -2.05
CA PRO A 140 21.66 -2.69 -0.65
C PRO A 140 21.37 -1.48 0.25
N VAL A 141 20.86 -1.72 1.46
CA VAL A 141 20.67 -0.70 2.51
C VAL A 141 21.75 -0.76 3.59
N ALA A 142 22.55 -1.84 3.60
CA ALA A 142 23.65 -2.04 4.53
C ALA A 142 24.83 -2.75 3.82
N SER A 143 26.01 -2.76 4.46
CA SER A 143 27.19 -3.45 3.90
C SER A 143 26.96 -4.95 3.80
N ASN A 144 27.21 -5.52 2.63
CA ASN A 144 27.21 -6.97 2.43
C ASN A 144 28.42 -7.70 3.03
N ASP A 145 29.46 -6.96 3.47
CA ASP A 145 30.67 -7.54 4.07
C ASP A 145 30.39 -8.12 5.47
N THR A 146 29.40 -7.57 6.18
CA THR A 146 29.04 -8.01 7.53
C THR A 146 27.80 -8.93 7.52
N ALA A 147 27.75 -9.87 8.46
CA ALA A 147 26.59 -10.72 8.64
C ALA A 147 25.31 -9.94 9.00
N ALA A 148 25.46 -8.89 9.81
CA ALA A 148 24.36 -7.98 10.17
C ALA A 148 23.82 -7.26 8.93
N GLY A 149 24.67 -6.63 8.14
CA GLY A 149 24.25 -5.91 6.96
C GLY A 149 23.62 -6.82 5.89
N ARG A 150 24.14 -8.03 5.70
CA ARG A 150 23.47 -9.01 4.82
C ARG A 150 22.06 -9.34 5.32
N THR A 151 21.87 -9.41 6.64
CA THR A 151 20.52 -9.66 7.20
C THR A 151 19.56 -8.50 6.91
N GLU A 152 20.03 -7.26 6.97
CA GLU A 152 19.24 -6.07 6.62
C GLU A 152 18.93 -6.02 5.12
N ASN A 153 19.89 -6.43 4.27
CA ASN A 153 19.68 -6.46 2.82
C ASN A 153 18.63 -7.51 2.39
N ARG A 154 18.49 -8.61 3.14
CA ARG A 154 17.42 -9.60 2.92
C ARG A 154 16.10 -9.07 3.48
N ARG A 155 15.31 -8.40 2.63
CA ARG A 155 14.06 -7.75 3.02
C ARG A 155 12.99 -7.78 1.91
N VAL A 156 11.78 -7.46 2.27
CA VAL A 156 10.67 -7.14 1.37
C VAL A 156 10.00 -5.87 1.87
#